data_37023304a5090dcb7203853869b56467
#
_entry.id   37023304a5090dcb7203853869b56467
#
_cell.length_a   1.000
_cell.length_b   1.000
_cell.length_c   1.000
_cell.angle_alpha   90.00
_cell.angle_beta   90.00
_cell.angle_gamma   90.00
#
_symmetry.space_group_name_H-M   'P 1'
#
loop_
_entity.id
_entity.type
_entity.pdbx_description
1 polymer ?
#
loop_
_entity_poly.entity_id
_entity_poly.type
_entity_poly.pdbx_seq_one_letter_code
_entity_poly.pdbx_strand_id
1 'polypeptide(L)'
;MKKYSALLAAALTAAIGTGTALPAAAATGTGSPASAARAAAAPTALRLMPLGDSITWGVGSPSGNSYRDFLGNQLAADGHALDFVGSGRNGTMSDPDNEGHSGWHINEIAGIADSVLARYRPNVITLEIGTNDLNGGSQADPAADRLHALIDQITADAPDATVLVGTVIVSTSSTEEATRSAFNARLPGIVQAEQTAGKHVRLVDMSALTTADLSDALHPNDNGFRKMADAFHAGVQAADAAGWIKPPVSVGGPVRSGVAGKCLDVNGGNSANGTAVQIWSCNGADAQAWSARSDGTLRALGKCLDATGGGTANGTKIEIWDCNGGSNQQWQAYNGGYRNPVSGRCLDDPGASATDGTQLILWDCNGGANQRWSALPVSSAS
;
A
#
# COMPACT_ATOMS: atom_id res chain seq x y z
N MET A 1 -55.46 31.40 19.31
CA MET A 1 -55.70 32.66 20.04
C MET A 1 -54.44 33.51 19.93
N LYS A 2 -54.69 34.73 19.37
CA LYS A 2 -53.98 36.04 19.52
C LYS A 2 -52.44 36.01 19.35
N LYS A 3 -51.86 36.54 18.24
CA LYS A 3 -51.63 37.98 17.91
C LYS A 3 -50.72 38.67 18.96
N TYR A 4 -49.58 39.30 18.61
CA TYR A 4 -49.47 40.59 17.90
C TYR A 4 -48.03 40.88 17.45
N SER A 5 -47.96 41.57 16.33
CA SER A 5 -46.86 42.32 15.77
C SER A 5 -46.53 43.57 16.55
N ALA A 6 -45.34 44.15 16.41
CA ALA A 6 -45.11 45.58 16.36
C ALA A 6 -43.79 45.92 15.66
N LEU A 7 -43.94 46.70 14.59
CA LEU A 7 -42.93 47.56 13.96
C LEU A 7 -42.70 48.81 14.85
N LEU A 8 -41.56 49.46 14.81
CA LEU A 8 -41.42 50.88 14.68
C LEU A 8 -40.10 51.34 14.06
N ALA A 9 -40.26 52.42 13.28
CA ALA A 9 -39.30 53.01 12.39
C ALA A 9 -38.67 54.31 12.92
N ALA A 10 -37.61 54.73 12.24
CA ALA A 10 -37.18 56.11 11.95
C ALA A 10 -36.53 56.99 13.05
N ALA A 11 -35.35 57.53 12.69
CA ALA A 11 -35.27 58.96 12.36
C ALA A 11 -33.86 59.38 11.89
N LEU A 12 -33.87 60.14 10.83
CA LEU A 12 -32.77 60.90 10.20
C LEU A 12 -32.37 62.09 11.06
N THR A 13 -31.06 62.45 11.11
CA THR A 13 -30.66 63.88 11.23
C THR A 13 -29.37 64.10 10.45
N ALA A 14 -29.44 65.07 9.53
CA ALA A 14 -28.36 65.65 8.77
C ALA A 14 -27.70 66.82 9.53
N ALA A 15 -26.39 66.97 9.39
CA ALA A 15 -25.70 68.20 9.69
C ALA A 15 -24.65 68.53 8.64
N ILE A 16 -24.71 69.69 8.08
CA ILE A 16 -23.89 70.30 7.02
C ILE A 16 -22.72 71.02 7.68
N GLY A 17 -21.53 70.87 7.09
CA GLY A 17 -20.34 71.65 7.54
C GLY A 17 -19.25 71.67 6.47
N THR A 18 -19.07 72.77 5.87
CA THR A 18 -18.23 73.42 4.89
C THR A 18 -16.74 73.02 4.85
N GLY A 19 -16.24 72.71 3.73
CA GLY A 19 -15.21 73.16 2.86
C GLY A 19 -13.75 73.35 3.32
N THR A 20 -12.80 72.75 2.61
CA THR A 20 -11.62 73.47 2.06
C THR A 20 -10.87 72.55 1.08
N ALA A 21 -10.12 73.19 0.17
CA ALA A 21 -9.61 72.70 -1.12
C ALA A 21 -8.43 71.69 -1.03
N LEU A 22 -8.27 71.02 -2.17
CA LEU A 22 -7.25 70.07 -2.64
C LEU A 22 -5.77 70.48 -2.45
N PRO A 23 -4.85 69.47 -2.47
CA PRO A 23 -4.10 69.31 -3.72
C PRO A 23 -4.04 67.85 -4.25
N ALA A 24 -3.75 67.74 -5.55
CA ALA A 24 -3.63 66.57 -6.35
C ALA A 24 -2.54 65.60 -5.83
N ALA A 25 -2.89 64.32 -5.74
CA ALA A 25 -1.96 63.25 -5.52
C ALA A 25 -2.08 62.21 -6.62
N ALA A 26 -0.94 61.75 -7.01
CA ALA A 26 -0.60 60.88 -8.15
C ALA A 26 -1.42 59.63 -8.28
N ALA A 27 -1.66 59.23 -9.52
CA ALA A 27 -2.18 57.91 -9.91
C ALA A 27 -1.26 56.79 -9.45
N THR A 28 -1.68 56.01 -8.47
CA THR A 28 -1.08 54.74 -8.12
C THR A 28 -1.79 53.65 -8.94
N GLY A 29 -1.01 53.00 -9.78
CA GLY A 29 -1.46 51.87 -10.60
C GLY A 29 -2.09 50.79 -9.73
N THR A 30 -3.31 50.44 -10.03
CA THR A 30 -3.99 49.25 -9.50
C THR A 30 -3.38 48.01 -10.17
N GLY A 31 -2.28 47.52 -9.58
CA GLY A 31 -1.84 46.16 -9.86
C GLY A 31 -2.86 45.18 -9.27
N SER A 32 -3.67 44.55 -10.10
CA SER A 32 -4.42 43.36 -9.71
C SER A 32 -3.45 42.36 -9.09
N PRO A 33 -3.74 41.78 -7.93
CA PRO A 33 -2.97 40.67 -7.46
C PRO A 33 -3.11 39.54 -8.47
N ALA A 34 -2.02 39.21 -9.16
CA ALA A 34 -1.96 37.98 -9.94
C ALA A 34 -2.27 36.85 -8.98
N SER A 35 -3.41 36.20 -9.20
CA SER A 35 -3.75 34.94 -8.55
C SER A 35 -2.60 33.98 -8.86
N ALA A 36 -1.72 33.76 -7.91
CA ALA A 36 -0.73 32.70 -7.98
C ALA A 36 -1.54 31.41 -8.08
N ALA A 37 -1.65 30.88 -9.27
CA ALA A 37 -2.19 29.53 -9.49
C ALA A 37 -1.35 28.60 -8.61
N ARG A 38 -1.96 28.08 -7.56
CA ARG A 38 -1.34 27.06 -6.71
C ARG A 38 -1.02 25.90 -7.67
N ALA A 39 0.26 25.64 -7.87
CA ALA A 39 0.68 24.47 -8.63
C ALA A 39 -0.05 23.27 -8.03
N ALA A 40 -0.77 22.53 -8.87
CA ALA A 40 -1.40 21.29 -8.45
C ALA A 40 -0.31 20.41 -7.82
N ALA A 41 -0.58 19.88 -6.64
CA ALA A 41 0.32 18.92 -6.04
C ALA A 41 0.51 17.75 -7.01
N ALA A 42 1.73 17.23 -7.12
CA ALA A 42 1.96 16.02 -7.92
C ALA A 42 1.05 14.89 -7.41
N PRO A 43 0.49 14.06 -8.32
CA PRO A 43 -0.32 12.92 -7.91
C PRO A 43 0.42 12.02 -6.91
N THR A 44 -0.34 11.42 -6.00
CA THR A 44 0.23 10.52 -4.99
C THR A 44 0.88 9.31 -5.67
N ALA A 45 2.08 8.94 -5.27
CA ALA A 45 2.72 7.71 -5.73
C ALA A 45 1.87 6.49 -5.36
N LEU A 46 1.76 5.53 -6.28
CA LEU A 46 0.94 4.32 -6.12
C LEU A 46 1.86 3.10 -5.99
N ARG A 47 1.71 2.41 -4.89
CA ARG A 47 2.22 1.06 -4.69
C ARG A 47 1.03 0.13 -4.76
N LEU A 48 0.73 -0.34 -5.96
CA LEU A 48 -0.50 -1.03 -6.29
C LEU A 48 -0.29 -2.54 -6.29
N MET A 49 -1.08 -3.25 -5.47
CA MET A 49 -1.13 -4.71 -5.46
C MET A 49 -2.34 -5.20 -6.25
N PRO A 50 -2.14 -5.78 -7.44
CA PRO A 50 -3.18 -6.55 -8.10
C PRO A 50 -3.34 -7.89 -7.37
N LEU A 51 -4.43 -8.06 -6.61
CA LEU A 51 -4.70 -9.23 -5.77
C LEU A 51 -5.90 -9.98 -6.32
N GLY A 52 -5.76 -11.28 -6.57
CA GLY A 52 -6.86 -12.08 -7.11
C GLY A 52 -6.44 -13.44 -7.65
N ASP A 53 -7.19 -13.92 -8.63
CA ASP A 53 -7.03 -15.26 -9.20
C ASP A 53 -6.36 -15.26 -10.59
N SER A 54 -6.79 -16.16 -11.47
CA SER A 54 -6.27 -16.31 -12.85
C SER A 54 -6.53 -15.09 -13.73
N ILE A 55 -7.58 -14.33 -13.46
CA ILE A 55 -7.91 -13.10 -14.19
C ILE A 55 -6.86 -12.04 -13.88
N THR A 56 -6.53 -11.86 -12.60
CA THR A 56 -5.44 -10.98 -12.16
C THR A 56 -4.09 -11.45 -12.64
N TRP A 57 -3.81 -12.78 -12.64
CA TRP A 57 -2.60 -13.37 -13.20
C TRP A 57 -2.44 -13.07 -14.70
N GLY A 58 -3.53 -13.08 -15.46
CA GLY A 58 -3.53 -12.76 -16.89
C GLY A 58 -3.86 -13.92 -17.81
N VAL A 59 -4.54 -14.95 -17.31
CA VAL A 59 -5.08 -16.01 -18.18
C VAL A 59 -6.10 -15.39 -19.12
N GLY A 60 -6.01 -15.72 -20.41
CA GLY A 60 -6.81 -15.13 -21.49
C GLY A 60 -6.18 -13.93 -22.17
N SER A 61 -5.16 -13.30 -21.57
CA SER A 61 -4.34 -12.27 -22.22
C SER A 61 -3.21 -12.91 -23.02
N PRO A 62 -3.07 -12.63 -24.33
CA PRO A 62 -1.95 -13.16 -25.14
C PRO A 62 -0.57 -12.76 -24.65
N SER A 63 -0.46 -11.60 -24.00
CA SER A 63 0.78 -11.11 -23.39
C SER A 63 0.98 -11.56 -21.95
N GLY A 64 -0.05 -12.11 -21.31
CA GLY A 64 -0.08 -12.39 -19.87
C GLY A 64 -0.19 -11.14 -18.99
N ASN A 65 -0.37 -9.95 -19.57
CA ASN A 65 -0.35 -8.68 -18.83
C ASN A 65 -1.66 -8.40 -18.07
N SER A 66 -2.78 -9.07 -18.41
CA SER A 66 -4.08 -8.84 -17.79
C SER A 66 -4.54 -7.37 -17.97
N TYR A 67 -5.39 -6.87 -17.05
CA TYR A 67 -5.76 -5.46 -16.97
C TYR A 67 -4.61 -4.56 -16.49
N ARG A 68 -3.54 -5.13 -15.93
CA ARG A 68 -2.43 -4.42 -15.28
C ARG A 68 -1.71 -3.47 -16.24
N ASP A 69 -1.41 -3.89 -17.46
CA ASP A 69 -0.72 -3.06 -18.45
C ASP A 69 -1.57 -1.86 -18.88
N PHE A 70 -2.85 -2.10 -19.18
CA PHE A 70 -3.77 -1.01 -19.53
C PHE A 70 -3.93 -0.03 -18.37
N LEU A 71 -4.15 -0.53 -17.15
CA LEU A 71 -4.28 0.29 -15.93
C LEU A 71 -3.00 1.08 -15.66
N GLY A 72 -1.83 0.43 -15.78
CA GLY A 72 -0.54 1.05 -15.55
C GLY A 72 -0.30 2.22 -16.51
N ASN A 73 -0.63 2.06 -17.79
CA ASN A 73 -0.52 3.10 -18.79
C ASN A 73 -1.46 4.29 -18.50
N GLN A 74 -2.67 4.03 -18.03
CA GLN A 74 -3.65 5.07 -17.67
C GLN A 74 -3.17 5.86 -16.43
N LEU A 75 -2.73 5.17 -15.38
CA LEU A 75 -2.23 5.82 -14.17
C LEU A 75 -0.95 6.63 -14.42
N ALA A 76 -0.06 6.13 -15.27
CA ALA A 76 1.12 6.87 -15.70
C ALA A 76 0.75 8.12 -16.51
N ALA A 77 -0.28 8.04 -17.37
CA ALA A 77 -0.79 9.19 -18.12
C ALA A 77 -1.41 10.26 -17.19
N ASP A 78 -1.99 9.86 -16.05
CA ASP A 78 -2.45 10.77 -14.99
C ASP A 78 -1.30 11.39 -14.19
N GLY A 79 -0.07 10.92 -14.40
CA GLY A 79 1.14 11.42 -13.76
C GLY A 79 1.50 10.74 -12.44
N HIS A 80 0.85 9.63 -12.09
CA HIS A 80 1.23 8.84 -10.92
C HIS A 80 2.58 8.14 -11.14
N ALA A 81 3.46 8.21 -10.15
CA ALA A 81 4.55 7.25 -10.04
C ALA A 81 3.95 5.92 -9.57
N LEU A 82 4.12 4.86 -10.35
CA LEU A 82 3.48 3.56 -10.13
C LEU A 82 4.54 2.48 -9.90
N ASP A 83 4.30 1.64 -8.91
CA ASP A 83 5.04 0.44 -8.55
C ASP A 83 4.01 -0.69 -8.34
N PHE A 84 3.93 -1.63 -9.26
CA PHE A 84 3.14 -2.84 -9.04
C PHE A 84 3.88 -3.75 -8.05
N VAL A 85 3.15 -4.37 -7.14
CA VAL A 85 3.76 -5.23 -6.11
C VAL A 85 3.00 -6.53 -5.94
N GLY A 86 3.74 -7.58 -5.59
CA GLY A 86 3.24 -8.93 -5.36
C GLY A 86 4.34 -9.97 -5.51
N SER A 87 4.04 -11.21 -5.17
CA SER A 87 4.98 -12.34 -5.25
C SER A 87 5.06 -12.95 -6.65
N GLY A 88 4.03 -12.74 -7.47
CA GLY A 88 3.93 -13.25 -8.82
C GLY A 88 4.55 -12.29 -9.84
N ARG A 89 5.11 -12.85 -10.90
CA ARG A 89 5.64 -12.11 -12.06
C ARG A 89 5.14 -12.76 -13.32
N ASN A 90 4.18 -12.16 -13.99
CA ASN A 90 3.63 -12.68 -15.23
C ASN A 90 3.36 -11.58 -16.24
N GLY A 91 3.57 -11.88 -17.50
CA GLY A 91 3.40 -10.96 -18.61
C GLY A 91 4.70 -10.35 -19.11
N THR A 92 4.57 -9.50 -20.14
CA THR A 92 5.69 -8.90 -20.88
C THR A 92 5.87 -7.42 -20.60
N MET A 93 5.03 -6.83 -19.72
CA MET A 93 5.12 -5.44 -19.31
C MET A 93 6.40 -5.16 -18.51
N SER A 94 6.80 -3.90 -18.41
CA SER A 94 8.03 -3.49 -17.74
C SER A 94 8.03 -3.79 -16.24
N ASP A 95 6.86 -3.70 -15.60
CA ASP A 95 6.65 -4.01 -14.20
C ASP A 95 5.56 -5.09 -14.08
N PRO A 96 5.93 -6.39 -14.16
CA PRO A 96 4.97 -7.50 -14.20
C PRO A 96 4.53 -8.01 -12.83
N ASP A 97 4.90 -7.34 -11.74
CA ASP A 97 4.63 -7.80 -10.39
C ASP A 97 3.11 -7.80 -10.09
N ASN A 98 2.64 -8.84 -9.40
CA ASN A 98 1.23 -9.01 -9.04
C ASN A 98 1.07 -10.10 -7.96
N GLU A 99 -0.11 -10.17 -7.38
CA GLU A 99 -0.51 -11.22 -6.42
C GLU A 99 -1.73 -11.99 -6.97
N GLY A 100 -1.66 -12.36 -8.26
CA GLY A 100 -2.66 -13.19 -8.94
C GLY A 100 -2.30 -14.67 -8.84
N HIS A 101 -3.25 -15.50 -8.43
CA HIS A 101 -3.06 -16.94 -8.22
C HIS A 101 -4.11 -17.75 -8.98
N SER A 102 -3.71 -18.32 -10.12
CA SER A 102 -4.63 -19.04 -11.00
C SER A 102 -5.32 -20.21 -10.28
N GLY A 103 -6.67 -20.24 -10.38
CA GLY A 103 -7.49 -21.28 -9.79
C GLY A 103 -7.83 -21.08 -8.33
N TRP A 104 -7.31 -20.04 -7.68
CA TRP A 104 -7.52 -19.84 -6.26
C TRP A 104 -8.91 -19.28 -5.92
N HIS A 105 -9.37 -19.66 -4.74
CA HIS A 105 -10.59 -19.22 -4.11
C HIS A 105 -10.35 -18.11 -3.11
N ILE A 106 -11.39 -17.46 -2.62
CA ILE A 106 -11.31 -16.37 -1.65
C ILE A 106 -10.55 -16.79 -0.38
N ASN A 107 -10.77 -17.99 0.13
CA ASN A 107 -10.10 -18.47 1.34
C ASN A 107 -8.60 -18.76 1.14
N GLU A 108 -8.16 -19.08 -0.06
CA GLU A 108 -6.74 -19.29 -0.36
C GLU A 108 -6.00 -17.95 -0.39
N ILE A 109 -6.61 -16.92 -0.98
CA ILE A 109 -6.10 -15.54 -0.90
C ILE A 109 -6.05 -15.06 0.56
N ALA A 110 -7.09 -15.33 1.36
CA ALA A 110 -7.08 -15.01 2.79
C ALA A 110 -5.90 -15.67 3.54
N GLY A 111 -5.54 -16.88 3.14
CA GLY A 111 -4.41 -17.61 3.74
C GLY A 111 -3.03 -16.97 3.56
N ILE A 112 -2.87 -16.10 2.56
CA ILE A 112 -1.60 -15.39 2.31
C ILE A 112 -1.66 -13.88 2.59
N ALA A 113 -2.86 -13.30 2.76
CA ALA A 113 -3.07 -11.86 2.81
C ALA A 113 -2.16 -11.17 3.83
N ASP A 114 -2.10 -11.63 5.08
CA ASP A 114 -1.26 -11.04 6.14
C ASP A 114 0.20 -10.93 5.70
N SER A 115 0.73 -12.01 5.13
CA SER A 115 2.14 -12.08 4.77
C SER A 115 2.51 -11.18 3.58
N VAL A 116 1.65 -11.14 2.54
CA VAL A 116 1.92 -10.33 1.35
C VAL A 116 1.67 -8.85 1.62
N LEU A 117 0.66 -8.50 2.42
CA LEU A 117 0.41 -7.11 2.85
C LEU A 117 1.54 -6.58 3.72
N ALA A 118 2.00 -7.36 4.70
CA ALA A 118 3.14 -6.98 5.53
C ALA A 118 4.43 -6.80 4.71
N ARG A 119 4.63 -7.64 3.69
CA ARG A 119 5.82 -7.61 2.82
C ARG A 119 5.78 -6.43 1.86
N TYR A 120 4.71 -6.32 1.08
CA TYR A 120 4.65 -5.39 -0.05
C TYR A 120 4.07 -4.02 0.29
N ARG A 121 3.29 -3.90 1.37
CA ARG A 121 2.70 -2.64 1.88
C ARG A 121 2.08 -1.78 0.80
N PRO A 122 1.11 -2.29 0.05
CA PRO A 122 0.42 -1.50 -0.94
C PRO A 122 -0.34 -0.34 -0.29
N ASN A 123 -0.43 0.79 -0.98
CA ASN A 123 -1.39 1.84 -0.63
C ASN A 123 -2.66 1.78 -1.48
N VAL A 124 -2.64 0.98 -2.55
CA VAL A 124 -3.82 0.65 -3.36
C VAL A 124 -3.82 -0.85 -3.65
N ILE A 125 -4.98 -1.46 -3.51
CA ILE A 125 -5.20 -2.89 -3.81
C ILE A 125 -6.37 -2.99 -4.78
N THR A 126 -6.16 -3.63 -5.94
CA THR A 126 -7.26 -4.05 -6.81
C THR A 126 -7.57 -5.50 -6.46
N LEU A 127 -8.73 -5.74 -5.86
CA LEU A 127 -9.19 -7.07 -5.44
C LEU A 127 -10.23 -7.59 -6.42
N GLU A 128 -9.86 -8.60 -7.20
CA GLU A 128 -10.76 -9.30 -8.12
C GLU A 128 -10.65 -10.80 -7.86
N ILE A 129 -11.67 -11.35 -7.21
CA ILE A 129 -11.71 -12.73 -6.69
C ILE A 129 -13.14 -13.22 -6.51
N GLY A 130 -13.37 -14.50 -6.67
CA GLY A 130 -14.65 -15.15 -6.46
C GLY A 130 -15.09 -16.02 -7.64
N THR A 131 -14.53 -15.82 -8.82
CA THR A 131 -14.80 -16.61 -10.02
C THR A 131 -14.69 -18.10 -9.74
N ASN A 132 -13.62 -18.57 -9.10
CA ASN A 132 -13.43 -19.99 -8.82
C ASN A 132 -14.38 -20.50 -7.73
N ASP A 133 -14.73 -19.69 -6.73
CA ASP A 133 -15.74 -20.03 -5.74
C ASP A 133 -17.08 -20.34 -6.41
N LEU A 134 -17.56 -19.44 -7.27
CA LEU A 134 -18.85 -19.56 -7.94
C LEU A 134 -18.84 -20.66 -8.99
N ASN A 135 -17.79 -20.75 -9.81
CA ASN A 135 -17.63 -21.82 -10.78
C ASN A 135 -17.45 -23.20 -10.13
N GLY A 136 -16.89 -23.25 -8.93
CA GLY A 136 -16.83 -24.43 -8.07
C GLY A 136 -18.17 -24.80 -7.39
N GLY A 137 -19.23 -24.03 -7.64
CA GLY A 137 -20.57 -24.30 -7.14
C GLY A 137 -20.86 -23.76 -5.74
N SER A 138 -20.06 -22.82 -5.23
CA SER A 138 -20.38 -22.13 -3.98
C SER A 138 -21.67 -21.32 -4.11
N GLN A 139 -22.49 -21.37 -3.06
CA GLN A 139 -23.65 -20.47 -2.97
C GLN A 139 -23.20 -19.02 -2.82
N ALA A 140 -24.00 -18.09 -3.34
CA ALA A 140 -23.68 -16.66 -3.35
C ALA A 140 -23.41 -16.07 -1.95
N ASP A 141 -24.27 -16.36 -0.99
CA ASP A 141 -24.16 -15.82 0.37
C ASP A 141 -22.89 -16.28 1.10
N PRO A 142 -22.57 -17.57 1.20
CA PRO A 142 -21.32 -18.02 1.82
C PRO A 142 -20.06 -17.50 1.10
N ALA A 143 -20.10 -17.34 -0.23
CA ALA A 143 -18.98 -16.78 -0.97
C ALA A 143 -18.80 -15.27 -0.66
N ALA A 144 -19.92 -14.52 -0.64
CA ALA A 144 -19.90 -13.10 -0.29
C ALA A 144 -19.46 -12.86 1.16
N ASP A 145 -19.86 -13.73 2.10
CA ASP A 145 -19.44 -13.65 3.50
C ASP A 145 -17.91 -13.91 3.63
N ARG A 146 -17.35 -14.85 2.85
CA ARG A 146 -15.89 -15.06 2.79
C ARG A 146 -15.17 -13.85 2.22
N LEU A 147 -15.71 -13.22 1.17
CA LEU A 147 -15.14 -12.00 0.61
C LEU A 147 -15.17 -10.85 1.61
N HIS A 148 -16.26 -10.70 2.35
CA HIS A 148 -16.35 -9.70 3.42
C HIS A 148 -15.26 -9.93 4.48
N ALA A 149 -15.12 -11.16 4.96
CA ALA A 149 -14.07 -11.51 5.92
C ALA A 149 -12.65 -11.24 5.37
N LEU A 150 -12.39 -11.49 4.09
CA LEU A 150 -11.12 -11.14 3.44
C LEU A 150 -10.91 -9.62 3.39
N ILE A 151 -11.93 -8.83 3.08
CA ILE A 151 -11.85 -7.37 3.08
C ILE A 151 -11.57 -6.86 4.50
N ASP A 152 -12.23 -7.42 5.51
CA ASP A 152 -11.97 -7.10 6.92
C ASP A 152 -10.50 -7.37 7.29
N GLN A 153 -9.97 -8.54 6.90
CA GLN A 153 -8.56 -8.93 7.11
C GLN A 153 -7.61 -7.95 6.41
N ILE A 154 -7.82 -7.67 5.12
CA ILE A 154 -6.99 -6.73 4.35
C ILE A 154 -6.97 -5.35 5.00
N THR A 155 -8.12 -4.84 5.41
CA THR A 155 -8.24 -3.49 6.00
C THR A 155 -7.72 -3.43 7.44
N ALA A 156 -7.68 -4.54 8.16
CA ALA A 156 -7.00 -4.64 9.46
C ALA A 156 -5.47 -4.63 9.31
N ASP A 157 -4.93 -5.35 8.32
CA ASP A 157 -3.49 -5.46 8.09
C ASP A 157 -2.88 -4.25 7.36
N ALA A 158 -3.69 -3.60 6.51
CA ALA A 158 -3.30 -2.43 5.75
C ALA A 158 -4.34 -1.30 5.90
N PRO A 159 -4.50 -0.71 7.09
CA PRO A 159 -5.58 0.23 7.41
C PRO A 159 -5.53 1.53 6.59
N ASP A 160 -4.36 1.92 6.09
CA ASP A 160 -4.18 3.09 5.23
C ASP A 160 -4.31 2.78 3.74
N ALA A 161 -4.48 1.51 3.36
CA ALA A 161 -4.64 1.13 1.97
C ALA A 161 -6.07 1.40 1.46
N THR A 162 -6.16 1.79 0.20
CA THR A 162 -7.42 1.84 -0.53
C THR A 162 -7.67 0.49 -1.21
N VAL A 163 -8.80 -0.15 -0.92
CA VAL A 163 -9.19 -1.43 -1.51
C VAL A 163 -10.26 -1.21 -2.57
N LEU A 164 -9.97 -1.55 -3.81
CA LEU A 164 -10.89 -1.49 -4.94
C LEU A 164 -11.41 -2.90 -5.22
N VAL A 165 -12.64 -3.17 -4.82
CA VAL A 165 -13.27 -4.50 -4.92
C VAL A 165 -14.03 -4.59 -6.24
N GLY A 166 -13.53 -5.40 -7.18
CA GLY A 166 -14.21 -5.70 -8.43
C GLY A 166 -15.45 -6.60 -8.22
N THR A 167 -16.53 -6.33 -8.96
CA THR A 167 -17.58 -7.34 -9.09
C THR A 167 -17.08 -8.47 -9.98
N VAL A 168 -17.49 -9.71 -9.72
CA VAL A 168 -17.19 -10.86 -10.58
C VAL A 168 -17.77 -10.61 -11.97
N ILE A 169 -16.95 -10.77 -13.00
CA ILE A 169 -17.29 -10.49 -14.40
C ILE A 169 -18.31 -11.48 -14.95
N VAL A 170 -18.88 -11.19 -16.12
CA VAL A 170 -19.74 -12.12 -16.85
C VAL A 170 -18.98 -13.40 -17.22
N SER A 171 -19.67 -14.52 -17.26
CA SER A 171 -19.13 -15.83 -17.61
C SER A 171 -20.08 -16.54 -18.58
N THR A 172 -19.59 -17.53 -19.33
CA THR A 172 -20.43 -18.51 -20.04
C THR A 172 -20.55 -19.83 -19.30
N SER A 173 -19.95 -19.95 -18.12
CA SER A 173 -20.16 -21.07 -17.20
C SER A 173 -21.54 -20.99 -16.57
N SER A 174 -22.39 -21.99 -16.83
CA SER A 174 -23.74 -22.04 -16.24
C SER A 174 -23.71 -22.17 -14.72
N THR A 175 -22.69 -22.76 -14.16
CA THR A 175 -22.51 -22.92 -12.70
C THR A 175 -22.24 -21.57 -12.05
N GLU A 176 -21.33 -20.78 -12.62
CA GLU A 176 -20.99 -19.45 -12.12
C GLU A 176 -22.15 -18.48 -12.29
N GLU A 177 -22.71 -18.37 -13.51
CA GLU A 177 -23.80 -17.44 -13.81
C GLU A 177 -25.05 -17.69 -12.97
N ALA A 178 -25.30 -18.93 -12.53
CA ALA A 178 -26.41 -19.25 -11.64
C ALA A 178 -26.39 -18.48 -10.30
N THR A 179 -25.19 -18.11 -9.83
CA THR A 179 -24.99 -17.47 -8.52
C THR A 179 -24.33 -16.11 -8.61
N ARG A 180 -23.63 -15.79 -9.69
CA ARG A 180 -22.87 -14.54 -9.88
C ARG A 180 -23.70 -13.27 -9.63
N SER A 181 -24.90 -13.21 -10.18
CA SER A 181 -25.79 -12.05 -10.00
C SER A 181 -26.17 -11.83 -8.52
N ALA A 182 -26.46 -12.90 -7.80
CA ALA A 182 -26.78 -12.84 -6.38
C ALA A 182 -25.53 -12.47 -5.54
N PHE A 183 -24.39 -13.03 -5.88
CA PHE A 183 -23.11 -12.66 -5.24
C PHE A 183 -22.81 -11.18 -5.44
N ASN A 184 -22.79 -10.68 -6.67
CA ASN A 184 -22.53 -9.29 -6.97
C ASN A 184 -23.54 -8.34 -6.29
N ALA A 185 -24.81 -8.77 -6.14
CA ALA A 185 -25.83 -7.97 -5.46
C ALA A 185 -25.55 -7.78 -3.93
N ARG A 186 -24.70 -8.63 -3.31
CA ARG A 186 -24.28 -8.49 -1.93
C ARG A 186 -23.20 -7.42 -1.74
N LEU A 187 -22.34 -7.21 -2.75
CA LEU A 187 -21.13 -6.40 -2.64
C LEU A 187 -21.38 -4.93 -2.28
N PRO A 188 -22.42 -4.24 -2.81
CA PRO A 188 -22.70 -2.87 -2.40
C PRO A 188 -22.94 -2.73 -0.90
N GLY A 189 -23.67 -3.67 -0.28
CA GLY A 189 -23.93 -3.66 1.15
C GLY A 189 -22.67 -3.91 1.99
N ILE A 190 -21.82 -4.82 1.55
CA ILE A 190 -20.51 -5.10 2.17
C ILE A 190 -19.63 -3.84 2.13
N VAL A 191 -19.43 -3.28 0.94
CA VAL A 191 -18.60 -2.07 0.78
C VAL A 191 -19.16 -0.90 1.58
N GLN A 192 -20.48 -0.73 1.64
CA GLN A 192 -21.10 0.32 2.45
C GLN A 192 -20.84 0.12 3.95
N ALA A 193 -20.84 -1.11 4.45
CA ALA A 193 -20.52 -1.43 5.83
C ALA A 193 -19.07 -1.05 6.16
N GLU A 194 -18.13 -1.41 5.29
CA GLU A 194 -16.71 -1.05 5.41
C GLU A 194 -16.48 0.46 5.44
N GLN A 195 -17.12 1.19 4.52
CA GLN A 195 -17.06 2.66 4.49
C GLN A 195 -17.67 3.29 5.75
N THR A 196 -18.76 2.72 6.27
CA THR A 196 -19.37 3.19 7.51
C THR A 196 -18.45 2.98 8.71
N ALA A 197 -17.63 1.92 8.68
CA ALA A 197 -16.58 1.67 9.66
C ALA A 197 -15.33 2.57 9.46
N GLY A 198 -15.34 3.49 8.48
CA GLY A 198 -14.25 4.42 8.21
C GLY A 198 -13.13 3.87 7.34
N LYS A 199 -13.32 2.68 6.75
CA LYS A 199 -12.32 2.03 5.90
C LYS A 199 -12.39 2.53 4.46
N HIS A 200 -11.27 2.55 3.77
CA HIS A 200 -11.16 3.02 2.38
C HIS A 200 -11.42 1.88 1.40
N VAL A 201 -12.65 1.41 1.33
CA VAL A 201 -13.08 0.34 0.44
C VAL A 201 -14.05 0.89 -0.60
N ARG A 202 -13.84 0.58 -1.88
CA ARG A 202 -14.71 1.02 -2.98
C ARG A 202 -15.10 -0.14 -3.87
N LEU A 203 -16.38 -0.22 -4.22
CA LEU A 203 -16.87 -1.14 -5.24
C LEU A 203 -16.47 -0.63 -6.64
N VAL A 204 -15.98 -1.53 -7.47
CA VAL A 204 -15.66 -1.32 -8.88
C VAL A 204 -16.57 -2.21 -9.71
N ASP A 205 -17.46 -1.60 -10.48
CA ASP A 205 -18.43 -2.31 -11.28
C ASP A 205 -17.83 -2.79 -12.62
N MET A 206 -17.80 -4.10 -12.81
CA MET A 206 -17.33 -4.77 -14.03
C MET A 206 -18.44 -5.12 -15.01
N SER A 207 -19.66 -4.61 -14.81
CA SER A 207 -20.83 -4.93 -15.64
C SER A 207 -20.74 -4.47 -17.10
N ALA A 208 -19.76 -3.63 -17.43
CA ALA A 208 -19.45 -3.23 -18.81
C ALA A 208 -18.91 -4.38 -19.66
N LEU A 209 -18.44 -5.48 -19.05
CA LEU A 209 -18.00 -6.67 -19.77
C LEU A 209 -19.20 -7.49 -20.23
N THR A 210 -19.10 -8.04 -21.44
CA THR A 210 -20.06 -8.92 -22.06
C THR A 210 -19.39 -10.24 -22.43
N THR A 211 -20.14 -11.24 -22.82
CA THR A 211 -19.56 -12.53 -23.27
C THR A 211 -18.68 -12.42 -24.51
N ALA A 212 -18.79 -11.33 -25.30
CA ALA A 212 -17.90 -11.04 -26.41
C ALA A 212 -16.49 -10.59 -25.95
N ASP A 213 -16.36 -10.23 -24.68
CA ASP A 213 -15.12 -9.77 -24.06
C ASP A 213 -14.34 -10.92 -23.39
N LEU A 214 -14.77 -12.15 -23.60
CA LEU A 214 -14.15 -13.35 -23.05
C LEU A 214 -13.28 -14.06 -24.08
N SER A 215 -12.20 -14.70 -23.62
CA SER A 215 -11.32 -15.59 -24.39
C SER A 215 -11.76 -17.05 -24.29
N ASP A 216 -12.36 -17.40 -23.17
CA ASP A 216 -12.96 -18.71 -22.88
C ASP A 216 -14.22 -18.55 -22.01
N ALA A 217 -14.59 -19.55 -21.21
CA ALA A 217 -15.81 -19.48 -20.39
C ALA A 217 -15.72 -18.49 -19.22
N LEU A 218 -14.52 -18.19 -18.73
CA LEU A 218 -14.27 -17.47 -17.47
C LEU A 218 -13.36 -16.25 -17.64
N HIS A 219 -12.44 -16.29 -18.58
CA HIS A 219 -11.33 -15.33 -18.63
C HIS A 219 -11.55 -14.26 -19.71
N PRO A 220 -11.24 -13.02 -19.42
CA PRO A 220 -11.31 -11.94 -20.39
C PRO A 220 -10.33 -12.11 -21.56
N ASN A 221 -10.69 -11.63 -22.73
CA ASN A 221 -9.74 -11.28 -23.79
C ASN A 221 -9.18 -9.86 -23.56
N ASP A 222 -8.29 -9.39 -24.43
CA ASP A 222 -7.67 -8.05 -24.27
C ASP A 222 -8.70 -6.92 -24.22
N ASN A 223 -9.84 -7.03 -24.90
CA ASN A 223 -10.90 -6.04 -24.82
C ASN A 223 -11.58 -6.06 -23.45
N GLY A 224 -11.83 -7.25 -22.88
CA GLY A 224 -12.32 -7.41 -21.53
C GLY A 224 -11.35 -6.85 -20.50
N PHE A 225 -10.07 -7.17 -20.61
CA PHE A 225 -9.04 -6.63 -19.72
C PHE A 225 -8.93 -5.10 -19.79
N ARG A 226 -9.10 -4.51 -20.97
CA ARG A 226 -9.15 -3.05 -21.11
C ARG A 226 -10.32 -2.46 -20.35
N LYS A 227 -11.51 -3.04 -20.46
CA LYS A 227 -12.70 -2.59 -19.71
C LYS A 227 -12.53 -2.73 -18.21
N MET A 228 -11.88 -3.80 -17.73
CA MET A 228 -11.51 -3.94 -16.33
C MET A 228 -10.55 -2.84 -15.89
N ALA A 229 -9.53 -2.55 -16.70
CA ALA A 229 -8.60 -1.46 -16.42
C ALA A 229 -9.31 -0.11 -16.34
N ASP A 230 -10.22 0.18 -17.27
CA ASP A 230 -11.02 1.42 -17.27
C ASP A 230 -11.83 1.55 -15.96
N ALA A 231 -12.43 0.45 -15.50
CA ALA A 231 -13.19 0.42 -14.26
C ALA A 231 -12.30 0.64 -13.01
N PHE A 232 -11.16 -0.06 -12.92
CA PHE A 232 -10.21 0.14 -11.83
C PHE A 232 -9.58 1.54 -11.86
N HIS A 233 -9.26 2.06 -13.04
CA HIS A 233 -8.76 3.41 -13.20
C HIS A 233 -9.74 4.45 -12.65
N ALA A 234 -11.02 4.37 -13.04
CA ALA A 234 -12.06 5.23 -12.47
C ALA A 234 -12.18 5.07 -10.94
N GLY A 235 -11.98 3.85 -10.43
CA GLY A 235 -11.93 3.58 -9.00
C GLY A 235 -10.78 4.29 -8.29
N VAL A 236 -9.57 4.27 -8.87
CA VAL A 236 -8.39 4.98 -8.35
C VAL A 236 -8.63 6.49 -8.38
N GLN A 237 -9.08 7.04 -9.52
CA GLN A 237 -9.37 8.48 -9.63
C GLN A 237 -10.39 8.95 -8.58
N ALA A 238 -11.45 8.18 -8.37
CA ALA A 238 -12.47 8.53 -7.37
C ALA A 238 -11.95 8.42 -5.93
N ALA A 239 -11.06 7.47 -5.65
CA ALA A 239 -10.42 7.33 -4.33
C ALA A 239 -9.41 8.46 -4.07
N ASP A 240 -8.63 8.85 -5.09
CA ASP A 240 -7.69 9.97 -5.00
C ASP A 240 -8.43 11.30 -4.78
N ALA A 241 -9.48 11.55 -5.54
CA ALA A 241 -10.34 12.72 -5.38
C ALA A 241 -11.00 12.79 -3.98
N ALA A 242 -11.27 11.64 -3.36
CA ALA A 242 -11.78 11.54 -1.99
C ALA A 242 -10.68 11.70 -0.92
N GLY A 243 -9.41 11.78 -1.31
CA GLY A 243 -8.27 11.86 -0.39
C GLY A 243 -7.99 10.56 0.36
N TRP A 244 -8.42 9.42 -0.17
CA TRP A 244 -8.24 8.11 0.44
C TRP A 244 -6.85 7.53 0.19
N ILE A 245 -6.25 7.86 -0.97
CA ILE A 245 -4.92 7.33 -1.31
C ILE A 245 -3.86 8.07 -0.51
N LYS A 246 -3.30 7.40 0.46
CA LYS A 246 -2.17 7.91 1.24
C LYS A 246 -0.87 7.64 0.51
N PRO A 247 0.18 8.47 0.69
CA PRO A 247 1.50 8.13 0.17
C PRO A 247 1.91 6.72 0.63
N PRO A 248 2.51 5.93 -0.26
CA PRO A 248 2.94 4.59 0.13
C PRO A 248 3.93 4.70 1.29
N VAL A 249 3.72 3.87 2.32
CA VAL A 249 4.72 3.75 3.39
C VAL A 249 6.01 3.26 2.75
N SER A 250 7.12 3.97 2.96
CA SER A 250 8.42 3.50 2.50
C SER A 250 8.59 2.05 2.97
N VAL A 251 8.58 1.11 2.05
CA VAL A 251 9.13 -0.21 2.35
C VAL A 251 10.60 0.03 2.53
N GLY A 252 11.06 0.34 3.70
CA GLY A 252 12.45 0.46 4.06
C GLY A 252 13.41 0.86 2.94
N GLY A 253 14.55 1.26 3.34
CA GLY A 253 15.67 1.47 2.43
C GLY A 253 16.82 0.54 2.80
N PRO A 254 17.86 0.49 1.99
CA PRO A 254 19.05 -0.24 2.36
C PRO A 254 19.66 0.39 3.61
N VAL A 255 19.82 -0.39 4.66
CA VAL A 255 20.65 -0.02 5.80
C VAL A 255 22.10 -0.26 5.40
N ARG A 256 22.78 0.80 5.02
CA ARG A 256 24.16 0.74 4.56
C ARG A 256 25.09 0.60 5.75
N SER A 257 26.03 -0.34 5.65
CA SER A 257 27.12 -0.49 6.60
C SER A 257 28.14 0.64 6.46
N GLY A 258 28.84 0.97 7.53
CA GLY A 258 30.07 1.78 7.47
C GLY A 258 31.23 1.07 6.78
N VAL A 259 31.12 -0.24 6.54
CA VAL A 259 31.99 -0.99 5.62
C VAL A 259 31.51 -0.72 4.18
N ALA A 260 32.37 -0.18 3.36
CA ALA A 260 32.01 0.34 2.05
C ALA A 260 31.36 -0.72 1.14
N GLY A 261 30.24 -0.34 0.50
CA GLY A 261 29.54 -1.18 -0.48
C GLY A 261 28.67 -2.29 0.12
N LYS A 262 28.56 -2.36 1.47
CA LYS A 262 27.78 -3.38 2.16
C LYS A 262 26.47 -2.85 2.74
N CYS A 263 25.46 -3.73 2.77
CA CYS A 263 24.12 -3.47 3.30
C CYS A 263 23.72 -4.58 4.28
N LEU A 264 22.85 -4.22 5.21
CA LEU A 264 22.14 -5.17 6.06
C LEU A 264 21.23 -6.02 5.17
N ASP A 265 21.34 -7.35 5.26
CA ASP A 265 20.74 -8.28 4.31
C ASP A 265 20.19 -9.52 5.03
N VAL A 266 19.03 -9.98 4.58
CA VAL A 266 18.45 -11.25 5.03
C VAL A 266 18.93 -12.36 4.10
N ASN A 267 19.63 -13.33 4.66
CA ASN A 267 20.27 -14.40 3.90
C ASN A 267 19.33 -15.08 2.89
N GLY A 268 19.70 -14.98 1.60
CA GLY A 268 18.95 -15.57 0.48
C GLY A 268 17.53 -15.00 0.31
N GLY A 269 17.17 -13.88 0.95
CA GLY A 269 15.81 -13.35 0.92
C GLY A 269 14.76 -14.29 1.53
N ASN A 270 15.18 -15.24 2.35
CA ASN A 270 14.31 -16.22 2.98
C ASN A 270 13.59 -15.59 4.19
N SER A 271 12.25 -15.55 4.17
CA SER A 271 11.42 -14.98 5.23
C SER A 271 11.11 -15.94 6.40
N ALA A 272 11.69 -17.14 6.43
CA ALA A 272 11.46 -18.07 7.53
C ALA A 272 12.07 -17.54 8.85
N ASN A 273 11.42 -17.85 9.98
CA ASN A 273 11.97 -17.58 11.30
C ASN A 273 13.35 -18.25 11.48
N GLY A 274 14.30 -17.54 12.09
CA GLY A 274 15.66 -18.02 12.28
C GLY A 274 16.59 -17.79 11.09
N THR A 275 16.10 -17.11 10.01
CA THR A 275 16.97 -16.77 8.90
C THR A 275 18.01 -15.73 9.33
N ALA A 276 19.27 -16.04 9.08
CA ALA A 276 20.40 -15.18 9.45
C ALA A 276 20.31 -13.80 8.81
N VAL A 277 20.67 -12.78 9.57
CA VAL A 277 20.92 -11.44 9.04
C VAL A 277 22.42 -11.24 8.93
N GLN A 278 22.85 -10.76 7.77
CA GLN A 278 24.25 -10.72 7.34
C GLN A 278 24.58 -9.37 6.69
N ILE A 279 25.85 -9.15 6.38
CA ILE A 279 26.21 -8.16 5.38
C ILE A 279 26.24 -8.80 4.01
N TRP A 280 25.86 -8.02 3.01
CA TRP A 280 25.95 -8.39 1.59
C TRP A 280 26.23 -7.17 0.75
N SER A 281 26.80 -7.35 -0.44
CA SER A 281 26.94 -6.26 -1.41
C SER A 281 25.57 -5.63 -1.69
N CYS A 282 25.49 -4.29 -1.62
CA CYS A 282 24.20 -3.58 -1.83
C CYS A 282 23.69 -3.83 -3.26
N ASN A 283 22.55 -4.45 -3.39
CA ASN A 283 21.96 -4.87 -4.67
C ASN A 283 20.51 -4.42 -4.88
N GLY A 284 19.89 -3.78 -3.87
CA GLY A 284 18.51 -3.29 -3.93
C GLY A 284 17.42 -4.37 -3.82
N ALA A 285 17.78 -5.62 -3.51
CA ALA A 285 16.81 -6.69 -3.31
C ALA A 285 15.95 -6.47 -2.05
N ASP A 286 14.77 -7.11 -1.99
CA ASP A 286 13.86 -7.07 -0.84
C ASP A 286 14.53 -7.52 0.47
N ALA A 287 15.51 -8.42 0.38
CA ALA A 287 16.35 -8.83 1.50
C ALA A 287 17.09 -7.67 2.19
N GLN A 288 17.24 -6.54 1.50
CA GLN A 288 17.91 -5.32 1.96
C GLN A 288 16.96 -4.16 2.22
N ALA A 289 15.65 -4.37 2.02
CA ALA A 289 14.63 -3.35 2.26
C ALA A 289 14.19 -3.37 3.73
N TRP A 290 14.82 -2.55 4.57
CA TRP A 290 14.54 -2.43 5.99
C TRP A 290 13.69 -1.22 6.33
N SER A 291 12.80 -1.33 7.28
CA SER A 291 12.01 -0.23 7.83
C SER A 291 12.19 -0.13 9.34
N ALA A 292 12.38 1.09 9.84
CA ALA A 292 12.32 1.39 11.26
C ALA A 292 10.88 1.76 11.64
N ARG A 293 10.37 1.19 12.72
CA ARG A 293 9.02 1.43 13.22
C ARG A 293 9.03 2.21 14.52
N SER A 294 7.93 2.91 14.81
CA SER A 294 7.77 3.66 16.05
C SER A 294 7.69 2.79 17.29
N ASP A 295 7.37 1.49 17.12
CA ASP A 295 7.44 0.48 18.18
C ASP A 295 8.87 0.05 18.51
N GLY A 296 9.89 0.66 17.89
CA GLY A 296 11.31 0.37 18.10
C GLY A 296 11.84 -0.84 17.34
N THR A 297 11.03 -1.46 16.47
CA THR A 297 11.50 -2.60 15.68
C THR A 297 12.13 -2.16 14.34
N LEU A 298 13.11 -2.94 13.87
CA LEU A 298 13.60 -2.91 12.49
C LEU A 298 13.04 -4.12 11.75
N ARG A 299 12.41 -3.91 10.61
CA ARG A 299 11.69 -4.99 9.90
C ARG A 299 12.14 -5.11 8.45
N ALA A 300 12.25 -6.36 7.99
CA ALA A 300 12.42 -6.74 6.59
C ALA A 300 11.62 -8.02 6.32
N LEU A 301 11.08 -8.18 5.10
CA LEU A 301 10.33 -9.38 4.68
C LEU A 301 9.17 -9.75 5.64
N GLY A 302 8.52 -8.76 6.25
CA GLY A 302 7.44 -8.98 7.22
C GLY A 302 7.88 -9.47 8.60
N LYS A 303 9.19 -9.55 8.88
CA LYS A 303 9.79 -10.05 10.13
C LYS A 303 10.56 -8.95 10.85
N CYS A 304 10.77 -9.14 12.15
CA CYS A 304 11.58 -8.25 12.98
C CYS A 304 13.04 -8.71 13.05
N LEU A 305 13.97 -7.76 13.05
CA LEU A 305 15.37 -7.98 13.38
C LEU A 305 15.45 -8.47 14.82
N ASP A 306 16.05 -9.62 15.06
CA ASP A 306 15.98 -10.37 16.31
C ASP A 306 17.37 -10.79 16.79
N ALA A 307 17.65 -10.60 18.08
CA ALA A 307 18.82 -11.20 18.71
C ALA A 307 18.43 -12.62 19.16
N THR A 308 18.99 -13.62 18.50
CA THR A 308 18.65 -15.04 18.63
C THR A 308 18.43 -15.50 20.07
N GLY A 309 17.25 -16.07 20.32
CA GLY A 309 16.89 -16.64 21.63
C GLY A 309 16.83 -15.63 22.79
N GLY A 310 16.72 -14.34 22.49
CA GLY A 310 16.77 -13.29 23.51
C GLY A 310 18.16 -13.11 24.15
N GLY A 311 19.21 -13.58 23.47
CA GLY A 311 20.59 -13.49 23.94
C GLY A 311 21.05 -12.03 24.10
N THR A 312 21.86 -11.78 25.14
CA THR A 312 22.37 -10.44 25.45
C THR A 312 23.89 -10.37 25.46
N ALA A 313 24.58 -11.50 25.23
CA ALA A 313 26.04 -11.59 25.29
C ALA A 313 26.69 -11.13 23.96
N ASN A 314 27.98 -10.74 24.03
CA ASN A 314 28.81 -10.57 22.84
C ASN A 314 28.81 -11.86 22.01
N GLY A 315 28.66 -11.75 20.70
CA GLY A 315 28.59 -12.88 19.78
C GLY A 315 27.18 -13.47 19.60
N THR A 316 26.15 -12.98 20.32
CA THR A 316 24.76 -13.38 20.02
C THR A 316 24.45 -13.08 18.56
N LYS A 317 23.98 -14.09 17.83
CA LYS A 317 23.69 -13.98 16.42
C LYS A 317 22.44 -13.15 16.17
N ILE A 318 22.37 -12.57 14.98
CA ILE A 318 21.22 -11.77 14.53
C ILE A 318 20.51 -12.55 13.44
N GLU A 319 19.19 -12.60 13.56
CA GLU A 319 18.28 -13.29 12.66
C GLU A 319 17.02 -12.44 12.41
N ILE A 320 16.13 -12.88 11.56
CA ILE A 320 14.75 -12.39 11.51
C ILE A 320 13.83 -13.39 12.19
N TRP A 321 12.80 -12.87 12.88
CA TRP A 321 11.79 -13.67 13.56
C TRP A 321 10.43 -12.97 13.49
N ASP A 322 9.33 -13.74 13.70
CA ASP A 322 8.00 -13.14 13.88
C ASP A 322 8.04 -12.02 14.90
N CYS A 323 7.44 -10.88 14.57
CA CYS A 323 7.36 -9.76 15.50
C CYS A 323 6.47 -10.13 16.68
N ASN A 324 7.04 -10.29 17.84
CA ASN A 324 6.37 -10.75 19.07
C ASN A 324 6.44 -9.74 20.22
N GLY A 325 6.99 -8.54 19.97
CA GLY A 325 7.16 -7.49 20.98
C GLY A 325 8.28 -7.76 21.99
N GLY A 326 9.08 -8.78 21.76
CA GLY A 326 10.21 -9.14 22.63
C GLY A 326 11.27 -8.03 22.69
N SER A 327 11.94 -7.93 23.83
CA SER A 327 12.99 -6.91 24.03
C SER A 327 14.23 -7.14 23.16
N ASN A 328 14.43 -8.36 22.68
CA ASN A 328 15.47 -8.74 21.72
C ASN A 328 15.18 -8.26 20.30
N GLN A 329 13.97 -7.75 20.03
CA GLN A 329 13.54 -7.15 18.76
C GLN A 329 13.51 -5.62 18.83
N GLN A 330 13.93 -5.02 19.95
CA GLN A 330 13.96 -3.58 20.13
C GLN A 330 15.32 -3.00 19.72
N TRP A 331 15.30 -1.96 18.93
CA TRP A 331 16.51 -1.31 18.38
C TRP A 331 16.40 0.20 18.47
N GLN A 332 17.42 0.82 19.00
CA GLN A 332 17.52 2.28 19.11
C GLN A 332 18.68 2.79 18.26
N ALA A 333 18.46 3.92 17.56
CA ALA A 333 19.56 4.63 16.92
C ALA A 333 20.59 5.03 18.00
N TYR A 334 21.86 4.69 17.78
CA TYR A 334 22.92 4.94 18.72
C TYR A 334 24.27 5.10 18.00
N ASN A 335 24.93 6.25 18.20
CA ASN A 335 26.26 6.57 17.66
C ASN A 335 26.44 6.25 16.15
N GLY A 336 25.42 6.56 15.34
CA GLY A 336 25.44 6.29 13.91
C GLY A 336 25.21 4.83 13.52
N GLY A 337 24.62 4.04 14.43
CA GLY A 337 24.21 2.66 14.22
C GLY A 337 22.97 2.31 15.04
N TYR A 338 22.82 1.04 15.38
CA TYR A 338 21.68 0.53 16.15
C TYR A 338 22.18 -0.23 17.39
N ARG A 339 21.51 0.01 18.53
CA ARG A 339 21.77 -0.68 19.81
C ARG A 339 20.50 -1.38 20.28
N ASN A 340 20.63 -2.60 20.75
CA ASN A 340 19.57 -3.27 21.48
C ASN A 340 19.56 -2.77 22.93
N PRO A 341 18.46 -2.17 23.44
CA PRO A 341 18.45 -1.52 24.76
C PRO A 341 18.66 -2.48 25.93
N VAL A 342 18.15 -3.71 25.83
CA VAL A 342 18.21 -4.70 26.93
C VAL A 342 19.61 -5.25 27.10
N SER A 343 20.30 -5.54 26.00
CA SER A 343 21.69 -6.00 26.05
C SER A 343 22.69 -4.87 26.26
N GLY A 344 22.30 -3.61 25.93
CA GLY A 344 23.20 -2.48 25.85
C GLY A 344 24.23 -2.57 24.73
N ARG A 345 24.11 -3.59 23.84
CA ARG A 345 25.05 -3.89 22.76
C ARG A 345 24.60 -3.38 21.41
N CYS A 346 25.56 -3.15 20.54
CA CYS A 346 25.36 -2.66 19.20
C CYS A 346 25.26 -3.81 18.18
N LEU A 347 24.49 -3.55 17.11
CA LEU A 347 24.49 -4.37 15.91
C LEU A 347 25.88 -4.28 15.27
N ASP A 348 26.54 -5.40 15.09
CA ASP A 348 27.95 -5.49 14.76
C ASP A 348 28.22 -6.47 13.60
N ASP A 349 29.02 -6.04 12.67
CA ASP A 349 29.64 -6.88 11.66
C ASP A 349 31.00 -7.39 12.20
N PRO A 350 31.10 -8.67 12.56
CA PRO A 350 32.26 -9.21 13.24
C PRO A 350 33.54 -9.01 12.43
N GLY A 351 34.51 -8.35 13.05
CA GLY A 351 35.81 -8.08 12.45
C GLY A 351 35.81 -7.05 11.32
N ALA A 352 34.75 -6.25 11.17
CA ALA A 352 34.57 -5.33 10.05
C ALA A 352 34.75 -6.05 8.71
N SER A 353 34.10 -7.17 8.55
CA SER A 353 34.21 -8.05 7.38
C SER A 353 33.70 -7.35 6.13
N ALA A 354 34.42 -7.49 5.01
CA ALA A 354 33.93 -7.12 3.69
C ALA A 354 33.39 -8.34 2.91
N THR A 355 33.32 -9.51 3.55
CA THR A 355 32.91 -10.76 2.91
C THR A 355 31.38 -10.90 2.94
N ASP A 356 30.77 -11.03 1.77
CA ASP A 356 29.33 -11.30 1.65
C ASP A 356 28.97 -12.60 2.40
N GLY A 357 27.84 -12.57 3.13
CA GLY A 357 27.38 -13.71 3.93
C GLY A 357 27.90 -13.71 5.38
N THR A 358 28.68 -12.70 5.80
CA THR A 358 29.09 -12.60 7.22
C THR A 358 27.88 -12.29 8.07
N GLN A 359 27.48 -13.23 8.95
CA GLN A 359 26.35 -13.06 9.85
C GLN A 359 26.65 -12.03 10.94
N LEU A 360 25.73 -11.13 11.17
CA LEU A 360 25.83 -10.10 12.19
C LEU A 360 25.64 -10.66 13.60
N ILE A 361 26.13 -9.90 14.57
CA ILE A 361 26.10 -10.26 15.99
C ILE A 361 25.76 -9.04 16.86
N LEU A 362 25.47 -9.29 18.14
CA LEU A 362 25.58 -8.29 19.18
C LEU A 362 27.04 -8.20 19.64
N TRP A 363 27.53 -6.97 19.82
CA TRP A 363 28.85 -6.73 20.40
C TRP A 363 28.88 -5.45 21.22
N ASP A 364 29.83 -5.33 22.17
CA ASP A 364 30.01 -4.12 22.94
C ASP A 364 30.21 -2.93 21.99
N CYS A 365 29.49 -1.83 22.24
CA CYS A 365 29.54 -0.65 21.39
C CYS A 365 30.92 -0.02 21.40
N ASN A 366 31.62 -0.02 20.27
CA ASN A 366 32.96 0.51 20.10
C ASN A 366 33.07 1.70 19.13
N GLY A 367 31.97 2.00 18.37
CA GLY A 367 31.91 3.09 17.40
C GLY A 367 32.70 2.85 16.12
N GLY A 368 33.16 1.63 15.88
CA GLY A 368 33.87 1.23 14.64
C GLY A 368 32.98 1.31 13.41
N ALA A 369 33.57 1.25 12.21
CA ALA A 369 32.85 1.23 10.96
C ALA A 369 31.87 0.07 10.86
N ASN A 370 32.21 -1.08 11.47
CA ASN A 370 31.42 -2.30 11.54
C ASN A 370 30.15 -2.18 12.41
N GLN A 371 29.99 -1.10 13.17
CA GLN A 371 28.81 -0.80 13.98
C GLN A 371 28.07 0.45 13.48
N ARG A 372 28.53 1.04 12.39
CA ARG A 372 27.83 2.15 11.74
C ARG A 372 26.88 1.63 10.70
N TRP A 373 25.64 2.11 10.80
CA TRP A 373 24.56 1.75 9.92
C TRP A 373 23.78 3.00 9.54
N SER A 374 23.48 3.18 8.26
CA SER A 374 22.69 4.35 7.86
C SER A 374 21.34 4.33 8.58
N ALA A 375 20.93 5.51 9.09
CA ALA A 375 19.65 5.65 9.74
C ALA A 375 18.50 5.49 8.71
N LEU A 376 17.46 4.78 9.13
CA LEU A 376 16.19 4.75 8.43
C LEU A 376 15.24 5.80 9.01
N PRO A 377 14.40 6.46 8.18
CA PRO A 377 13.30 7.23 8.70
C PRO A 377 12.37 6.32 9.51
N VAL A 378 11.98 6.78 10.69
CA VAL A 378 11.02 6.05 11.53
C VAL A 378 9.63 6.30 10.96
N SER A 379 8.96 5.26 10.49
CA SER A 379 7.55 5.34 10.12
C SER A 379 6.70 5.22 11.38
N SER A 380 5.68 6.11 11.50
CA SER A 380 4.68 5.98 12.56
C SER A 380 4.06 4.59 12.50
N ALA A 381 3.89 3.95 13.66
CA ALA A 381 3.04 2.79 13.76
C ALA A 381 1.61 3.25 13.51
N SER A 382 0.95 2.68 12.52
CA SER A 382 -0.50 2.68 12.41
C SER A 382 -1.00 1.43 13.08
#